data_1ee67ffaf35e343895d07ed87325d28e
#
_entry.id   1ee67ffaf35e343895d07ed87325d28e
#
_cell.length_a   1.000
_cell.length_b   1.000
_cell.length_c   1.000
_cell.angle_alpha   90.00
_cell.angle_beta   90.00
_cell.angle_gamma   90.00
#
_symmetry.space_group_name_H-M   'P 1'
#
loop_
_entity.id
_entity.type
_entity.pdbx_description
1 polymer ?
#
loop_
_entity_poly.entity_id
_entity_poly.type
_entity_poly.pdbx_seq_one_letter_code
_entity_poly.pdbx_strand_id
1 'polypeptide(L)'
;MTGLLRATNLRVAYGDVPVLDGVDLTLARGEFVALIGPNGAGKTTLLRTIAGIAPLDGGHVDLDGHDLASAPRAAKQAIGLAIDPPGLPALLTGRECLSLFAGARGLPSIPAATLALGETLSLMPVLDRRIDSYSLGMRQKLGIMLGLLGEPPLLLLDEPFNGLDPRSALAFKTHLVSLVARGDTSVLLATHSLDMAERHATHVVLLMDGRVRRSWDTAELVAMRENPQHSLEKAMAGACGT
;
A
#
# COMPACT_ATOMS: atom_id res chain seq x y z
N MET A 1 2.54 13.74 18.87
CA MET A 1 3.36 12.91 17.96
C MET A 1 2.87 13.20 16.55
N THR A 2 3.73 13.68 15.68
CA THR A 2 3.39 13.95 14.26
C THR A 2 3.15 12.61 13.57
N GLY A 3 1.94 12.39 13.02
CA GLY A 3 1.62 11.20 12.26
C GLY A 3 2.46 11.14 10.97
N LEU A 4 2.81 9.95 10.50
CA LEU A 4 3.49 9.74 9.22
C LEU A 4 2.56 10.06 8.04
N LEU A 5 1.27 9.70 8.14
CA LEU A 5 0.20 10.07 7.22
C LEU A 5 -0.93 10.70 8.00
N ARG A 6 -1.43 11.83 7.50
CA ARG A 6 -2.71 12.42 7.90
C ARG A 6 -3.49 12.80 6.65
N ALA A 7 -4.57 12.10 6.42
CA ALA A 7 -5.57 12.41 5.41
C ALA A 7 -6.81 12.93 6.12
N THR A 8 -7.33 14.08 5.71
CA THR A 8 -8.46 14.75 6.40
C THR A 8 -9.52 15.13 5.39
N ASN A 9 -10.75 14.66 5.61
CA ASN A 9 -11.95 14.97 4.83
C ASN A 9 -11.73 14.81 3.32
N LEU A 10 -11.07 13.71 2.91
CA LEU A 10 -10.77 13.48 1.49
C LEU A 10 -12.05 13.28 0.69
N ARG A 11 -12.17 14.03 -0.41
CA ARG A 11 -13.26 13.92 -1.37
C ARG A 11 -12.69 13.77 -2.77
N VAL A 12 -13.22 12.79 -3.51
CA VAL A 12 -12.83 12.49 -4.90
C VAL A 12 -14.06 12.07 -5.67
N ALA A 13 -14.24 12.65 -6.86
CA ALA A 13 -15.26 12.25 -7.80
C ALA A 13 -14.65 12.03 -9.20
N TYR A 14 -15.22 11.13 -9.97
CA TYR A 14 -14.94 10.95 -11.40
C TYR A 14 -16.17 11.38 -12.19
N GLY A 15 -16.11 12.57 -12.79
CA GLY A 15 -17.29 13.24 -13.31
C GLY A 15 -18.28 13.52 -12.17
N ASP A 16 -19.53 13.10 -12.32
CA ASP A 16 -20.58 13.31 -11.32
C ASP A 16 -20.65 12.15 -10.27
N VAL A 17 -19.75 11.17 -10.35
CA VAL A 17 -19.79 10.01 -9.48
C VAL A 17 -18.81 10.19 -8.30
N PRO A 18 -19.30 10.42 -7.07
CA PRO A 18 -18.45 10.49 -5.90
C PRO A 18 -17.87 9.09 -5.60
N VAL A 19 -16.57 9.04 -5.32
CA VAL A 19 -15.85 7.80 -4.99
C VAL A 19 -15.30 7.85 -3.58
N LEU A 20 -14.84 9.02 -3.12
CA LEU A 20 -14.51 9.26 -1.72
C LEU A 20 -15.34 10.45 -1.22
N ASP A 21 -15.91 10.33 -0.03
CA ASP A 21 -16.77 11.35 0.55
C ASP A 21 -16.48 11.54 2.04
N GLY A 22 -15.51 12.41 2.32
CA GLY A 22 -15.14 12.79 3.68
C GLY A 22 -14.32 11.71 4.41
N VAL A 23 -13.34 11.12 3.74
CA VAL A 23 -12.48 10.08 4.34
C VAL A 23 -11.41 10.74 5.21
N ASP A 24 -11.40 10.33 6.49
CA ASP A 24 -10.33 10.63 7.44
C ASP A 24 -9.51 9.36 7.69
N LEU A 25 -8.16 9.49 7.63
CA LEU A 25 -7.23 8.39 7.89
C LEU A 25 -5.94 8.94 8.48
N THR A 26 -5.50 8.35 9.57
CA THR A 26 -4.18 8.64 10.16
C THR A 26 -3.37 7.36 10.27
N LEU A 27 -2.04 7.50 10.13
CA LEU A 27 -1.10 6.39 10.29
C LEU A 27 0.17 6.92 10.95
N ALA A 28 0.57 6.30 12.04
CA ALA A 28 1.80 6.60 12.75
C ALA A 28 2.98 5.79 12.19
N ARG A 29 4.20 6.13 12.59
CA ARG A 29 5.38 5.34 12.24
C ARG A 29 5.34 3.96 12.92
N GLY A 30 5.76 2.92 12.17
CA GLY A 30 5.77 1.55 12.65
C GLY A 30 4.38 0.90 12.69
N GLU A 31 3.36 1.51 12.08
CA GLU A 31 2.04 0.90 11.98
C GLU A 31 1.85 0.10 10.70
N PHE A 32 1.07 -0.97 10.81
CA PHE A 32 0.54 -1.74 9.71
C PHE A 32 -0.98 -1.57 9.67
N VAL A 33 -1.45 -0.70 8.79
CA VAL A 33 -2.88 -0.44 8.61
C VAL A 33 -3.40 -1.23 7.43
N ALA A 34 -4.42 -2.07 7.65
CA ALA A 34 -5.15 -2.74 6.60
C ALA A 34 -6.42 -1.97 6.24
N LEU A 35 -6.55 -1.59 4.97
CA LEU A 35 -7.74 -0.99 4.39
C LEU A 35 -8.57 -2.08 3.71
N ILE A 36 -9.69 -2.44 4.32
CA ILE A 36 -10.58 -3.49 3.84
C ILE A 36 -11.89 -2.89 3.32
N GLY A 37 -12.62 -3.65 2.54
CA GLY A 37 -13.92 -3.25 2.00
C GLY A 37 -14.22 -3.95 0.68
N PRO A 38 -15.48 -3.89 0.22
CA PRO A 38 -15.88 -4.51 -1.04
C PRO A 38 -15.17 -3.90 -2.26
N ASN A 39 -15.31 -4.57 -3.41
CA ASN A 39 -14.86 -4.00 -4.68
C ASN A 39 -15.69 -2.74 -4.98
N GLY A 40 -15.03 -1.70 -5.49
CA GLY A 40 -15.68 -0.42 -5.74
C GLY A 40 -15.81 0.50 -4.53
N ALA A 41 -15.41 0.08 -3.32
CA ALA A 41 -15.49 0.89 -2.10
C ALA A 41 -14.61 2.17 -2.12
N GLY A 42 -13.66 2.28 -3.08
CA GLY A 42 -12.77 3.43 -3.19
C GLY A 42 -11.34 3.19 -2.68
N LYS A 43 -10.97 1.94 -2.30
CA LYS A 43 -9.64 1.62 -1.74
C LYS A 43 -8.49 2.06 -2.64
N THR A 44 -8.49 1.65 -3.90
CA THR A 44 -7.49 2.04 -4.91
C THR A 44 -7.45 3.55 -5.12
N THR A 45 -8.62 4.19 -5.16
CA THR A 45 -8.73 5.66 -5.29
C THR A 45 -8.11 6.35 -4.08
N LEU A 46 -8.38 5.87 -2.86
CA LEU A 46 -7.80 6.42 -1.64
C LEU A 46 -6.26 6.33 -1.66
N LEU A 47 -5.71 5.16 -1.99
CA LEU A 47 -4.25 4.99 -2.11
C LEU A 47 -3.65 5.92 -3.18
N ARG A 48 -4.28 6.03 -4.35
CA ARG A 48 -3.83 6.89 -5.45
C ARG A 48 -3.93 8.38 -5.09
N THR A 49 -4.96 8.78 -4.34
CA THR A 49 -5.13 10.15 -3.85
C THR A 49 -4.04 10.50 -2.84
N ILE A 50 -3.77 9.61 -1.87
CA ILE A 50 -2.67 9.78 -0.92
C ILE A 50 -1.32 9.87 -1.64
N ALA A 51 -1.13 9.08 -2.71
CA ALA A 51 0.09 9.12 -3.52
C ALA A 51 0.18 10.36 -4.43
N GLY A 52 -0.85 11.20 -4.51
CA GLY A 52 -0.92 12.35 -5.42
C GLY A 52 -0.93 11.94 -6.89
N ILE A 53 -1.56 10.81 -7.23
CA ILE A 53 -1.74 10.30 -8.59
C ILE A 53 -3.19 10.50 -9.06
N ALA A 54 -4.16 10.38 -8.15
CA ALA A 54 -5.55 10.70 -8.42
C ALA A 54 -5.86 12.16 -7.99
N PRO A 55 -6.86 12.80 -8.62
CA PRO A 55 -7.30 14.13 -8.21
C PRO A 55 -7.78 14.12 -6.76
N LEU A 56 -7.71 15.30 -6.13
CA LEU A 56 -8.26 15.56 -4.80
C LEU A 56 -9.19 16.77 -4.95
N ASP A 57 -10.50 16.53 -4.86
CA ASP A 57 -11.52 17.58 -5.02
C ASP A 57 -11.77 18.35 -3.71
N GLY A 58 -11.42 17.73 -2.57
CA GLY A 58 -11.52 18.36 -1.26
C GLY A 58 -10.78 17.58 -0.19
N GLY A 59 -10.45 18.27 0.88
CA GLY A 59 -9.67 17.71 1.98
C GLY A 59 -8.19 18.00 1.88
N HIS A 60 -7.40 17.26 2.64
CA HIS A 60 -5.99 17.54 2.84
C HIS A 60 -5.19 16.26 3.09
N VAL A 61 -3.98 16.17 2.54
CA VAL A 61 -3.03 15.06 2.78
C VAL A 61 -1.70 15.63 3.25
N ASP A 62 -1.29 15.24 4.44
CA ASP A 62 0.06 15.46 4.98
C ASP A 62 0.82 14.16 5.02
N LEU A 63 2.03 14.14 4.52
CA LEU A 63 2.94 13.00 4.49
C LEU A 63 4.27 13.42 5.12
N ASP A 64 4.55 12.88 6.29
CA ASP A 64 5.76 13.13 7.07
C ASP A 64 5.99 14.63 7.35
N GLY A 65 4.90 15.37 7.67
CA GLY A 65 4.93 16.80 7.92
C GLY A 65 4.96 17.66 6.66
N HIS A 66 4.75 17.07 5.49
CA HIS A 66 4.71 17.78 4.21
C HIS A 66 3.33 17.70 3.58
N ASP A 67 2.71 18.86 3.38
CA ASP A 67 1.45 18.93 2.66
C ASP A 67 1.62 18.56 1.18
N LEU A 68 0.78 17.63 0.71
CA LEU A 68 0.87 17.10 -0.64
C LEU A 68 0.57 18.15 -1.73
N ALA A 69 -0.27 19.15 -1.42
CA ALA A 69 -0.63 20.20 -2.39
C ALA A 69 0.46 21.26 -2.52
N SER A 70 1.03 21.71 -1.41
CA SER A 70 2.02 22.81 -1.39
C SER A 70 3.46 22.32 -1.53
N ALA A 71 3.78 21.10 -1.07
CA ALA A 71 5.12 20.50 -1.11
C ALA A 71 5.13 19.07 -1.70
N PRO A 72 4.57 18.86 -2.93
CA PRO A 72 4.34 17.52 -3.46
C PRO A 72 5.61 16.66 -3.61
N ARG A 73 6.74 17.29 -3.91
CA ARG A 73 8.01 16.57 -4.06
C ARG A 73 8.48 15.99 -2.72
N ALA A 74 8.46 16.81 -1.66
CA ALA A 74 8.87 16.38 -0.32
C ALA A 74 7.89 15.32 0.23
N ALA A 75 6.59 15.54 0.12
CA ALA A 75 5.56 14.59 0.52
C ALA A 75 5.74 13.22 -0.18
N LYS A 76 5.96 13.22 -1.49
CA LYS A 76 6.15 11.97 -2.28
C LYS A 76 7.46 11.23 -1.98
N GLN A 77 8.45 11.88 -1.41
CA GLN A 77 9.68 11.19 -0.96
C GLN A 77 9.41 10.25 0.20
N ALA A 78 8.40 10.54 1.03
CA ALA A 78 8.03 9.71 2.18
C ALA A 78 7.30 8.41 1.79
N ILE A 79 6.83 8.26 0.55
CA ILE A 79 6.02 7.13 0.14
C ILE A 79 6.70 6.23 -0.89
N GLY A 80 6.45 4.93 -0.77
CA GLY A 80 6.63 3.94 -1.83
C GLY A 80 5.28 3.38 -2.25
N LEU A 81 5.04 3.29 -3.53
CA LEU A 81 3.78 2.84 -4.09
C LEU A 81 3.99 1.57 -4.90
N ALA A 82 3.41 0.47 -4.44
CA ALA A 82 3.32 -0.78 -5.17
C ALA A 82 1.86 -1.05 -5.51
N ILE A 83 1.33 -0.26 -6.41
CA ILE A 83 0.03 -0.49 -7.05
C ILE A 83 0.27 -1.38 -8.27
N ASP A 84 -0.72 -2.20 -8.63
CA ASP A 84 -0.67 -2.97 -9.88
C ASP A 84 -0.30 -2.03 -11.05
N PRO A 85 0.86 -2.23 -11.69
CA PRO A 85 1.43 -1.23 -12.58
C PRO A 85 0.99 -1.44 -14.03
N PRO A 86 -0.16 -0.91 -14.47
CA PRO A 86 -0.57 -1.01 -15.87
C PRO A 86 0.32 -0.18 -16.80
N GLY A 87 1.24 0.61 -16.27
CA GLY A 87 2.06 1.56 -17.02
C GLY A 87 3.56 1.38 -16.87
N LEU A 88 4.06 0.19 -16.50
CA LEU A 88 5.51 -0.04 -16.51
C LEU A 88 6.09 0.16 -17.93
N PRO A 89 7.29 0.78 -18.06
CA PRO A 89 7.91 1.03 -19.36
C PRO A 89 8.21 -0.28 -20.09
N ALA A 90 7.35 -0.69 -21.00
CA ALA A 90 7.37 -2.00 -21.66
C ALA A 90 8.72 -2.31 -22.35
N LEU A 91 9.37 -1.28 -22.90
CA LEU A 91 10.62 -1.41 -23.67
C LEU A 91 11.87 -1.52 -22.82
N LEU A 92 11.79 -1.14 -21.54
CA LEU A 92 12.91 -1.27 -20.62
C LEU A 92 13.01 -2.70 -20.07
N THR A 93 14.20 -3.09 -19.67
CA THR A 93 14.40 -4.25 -18.79
C THR A 93 13.97 -3.90 -17.37
N GLY A 94 13.69 -4.92 -16.54
CA GLY A 94 13.39 -4.71 -15.12
C GLY A 94 14.50 -3.94 -14.40
N ARG A 95 15.76 -4.24 -14.72
CA ARG A 95 16.94 -3.57 -14.14
C ARG A 95 17.02 -2.09 -14.57
N GLU A 96 16.82 -1.80 -15.85
CA GLU A 96 16.78 -0.40 -16.34
C GLU A 96 15.64 0.38 -15.69
N CYS A 97 14.47 -0.24 -15.54
CA CYS A 97 13.34 0.35 -14.85
C CYS A 97 13.69 0.67 -13.38
N LEU A 98 14.26 -0.27 -12.63
CA LEU A 98 14.70 -0.03 -11.24
C LEU A 98 15.76 1.09 -11.19
N SER A 99 16.71 1.12 -12.11
CA SER A 99 17.75 2.17 -12.18
C SER A 99 17.14 3.55 -12.43
N LEU A 100 16.17 3.63 -13.37
CA LEU A 100 15.46 4.87 -13.68
C LEU A 100 14.74 5.42 -12.43
N PHE A 101 14.01 4.56 -11.74
CA PHE A 101 13.28 4.96 -10.53
C PHE A 101 14.22 5.26 -9.35
N ALA A 102 15.35 4.55 -9.22
CA ALA A 102 16.39 4.88 -8.25
C ALA A 102 16.92 6.30 -8.47
N GLY A 103 17.27 6.62 -9.72
CA GLY A 103 17.70 7.96 -10.09
C GLY A 103 16.66 9.04 -9.82
N ALA A 104 15.37 8.77 -10.10
CA ALA A 104 14.27 9.68 -9.80
C ALA A 104 14.10 9.96 -8.29
N ARG A 105 14.48 8.98 -7.44
CA ARG A 105 14.54 9.13 -5.97
C ARG A 105 15.84 9.74 -5.46
N GLY A 106 16.80 10.07 -6.34
CA GLY A 106 18.11 10.59 -5.96
C GLY A 106 19.06 9.53 -5.42
N LEU A 107 18.79 8.25 -5.65
CA LEU A 107 19.67 7.16 -5.26
C LEU A 107 20.76 6.97 -6.32
N PRO A 108 22.04 6.75 -5.94
CA PRO A 108 23.15 6.62 -6.89
C PRO A 108 23.11 5.30 -7.69
N SER A 109 22.43 4.30 -7.17
CA SER A 109 22.26 2.97 -7.79
C SER A 109 21.07 2.25 -7.21
N ILE A 110 20.72 1.07 -7.76
CA ILE A 110 19.71 0.19 -7.14
C ILE A 110 20.27 -0.31 -5.79
N PRO A 111 19.57 -0.07 -4.66
CA PRO A 111 20.03 -0.53 -3.35
C PRO A 111 20.16 -2.05 -3.26
N ALA A 112 21.14 -2.53 -2.50
CA ALA A 112 21.34 -3.96 -2.27
C ALA A 112 20.10 -4.63 -1.65
N ALA A 113 19.38 -3.95 -0.74
CA ALA A 113 18.13 -4.44 -0.15
C ALA A 113 17.05 -4.69 -1.23
N THR A 114 16.96 -3.83 -2.25
CA THR A 114 16.03 -4.02 -3.38
C THR A 114 16.39 -5.24 -4.22
N LEU A 115 17.69 -5.48 -4.46
CA LEU A 115 18.14 -6.67 -5.18
C LEU A 115 17.89 -7.95 -4.37
N ALA A 116 18.14 -7.94 -3.06
CA ALA A 116 17.84 -9.05 -2.15
C ALA A 116 16.33 -9.37 -2.11
N LEU A 117 15.48 -8.35 -2.17
CA LEU A 117 14.04 -8.55 -2.34
C LEU A 117 13.73 -9.23 -3.68
N GLY A 118 14.42 -8.84 -4.76
CA GLY A 118 14.30 -9.48 -6.07
C GLY A 118 14.67 -10.97 -6.06
N GLU A 119 15.69 -11.36 -5.28
CA GLU A 119 16.03 -12.78 -5.04
C GLU A 119 14.91 -13.50 -4.29
N THR A 120 14.42 -12.88 -3.21
CA THR A 120 13.32 -13.40 -2.40
C THR A 120 12.06 -13.65 -3.24
N LEU A 121 11.74 -12.75 -4.16
CA LEU A 121 10.61 -12.84 -5.08
C LEU A 121 10.91 -13.70 -6.32
N SER A 122 12.13 -14.25 -6.46
CA SER A 122 12.58 -15.03 -7.61
C SER A 122 12.45 -14.28 -8.95
N LEU A 123 12.68 -12.95 -8.94
CA LEU A 123 12.63 -12.11 -10.14
C LEU A 123 14.02 -11.91 -10.79
N MET A 124 15.10 -12.11 -10.03
CA MET A 124 16.46 -11.85 -10.50
C MET A 124 16.83 -12.56 -11.83
N PRO A 125 16.45 -13.83 -12.08
CA PRO A 125 16.82 -14.51 -13.34
C PRO A 125 16.24 -13.88 -14.61
N VAL A 126 15.20 -13.04 -14.46
CA VAL A 126 14.53 -12.38 -15.59
C VAL A 126 14.68 -10.86 -15.57
N LEU A 127 15.41 -10.32 -14.59
CA LEU A 127 15.51 -8.87 -14.37
C LEU A 127 16.11 -8.13 -15.59
N ASP A 128 16.95 -8.80 -16.39
CA ASP A 128 17.57 -8.26 -17.59
C ASP A 128 16.76 -8.52 -18.88
N ARG A 129 15.55 -9.08 -18.75
CA ARG A 129 14.58 -9.18 -19.86
C ARG A 129 13.71 -7.93 -19.93
N ARG A 130 13.19 -7.64 -21.11
CA ARG A 130 12.23 -6.55 -21.31
C ARG A 130 10.92 -6.81 -20.59
N ILE A 131 10.33 -5.75 -20.02
CA ILE A 131 9.11 -5.80 -19.23
C ILE A 131 7.89 -6.25 -20.06
N ASP A 132 7.89 -5.99 -21.39
CA ASP A 132 6.83 -6.49 -22.27
C ASP A 132 6.71 -8.02 -22.28
N SER A 133 7.83 -8.73 -22.05
CA SER A 133 7.88 -10.19 -21.96
C SER A 133 7.48 -10.75 -20.57
N TYR A 134 7.22 -9.88 -19.58
CA TYR A 134 6.89 -10.30 -18.23
C TYR A 134 5.44 -10.80 -18.14
N SER A 135 5.24 -11.93 -17.42
CA SER A 135 3.93 -12.33 -16.96
C SER A 135 3.33 -11.29 -15.98
N LEU A 136 2.02 -11.39 -15.73
CA LEU A 136 1.36 -10.53 -14.74
C LEU A 136 2.06 -10.62 -13.37
N GLY A 137 2.36 -11.83 -12.88
CA GLY A 137 3.06 -12.03 -11.61
C GLY A 137 4.48 -11.45 -11.60
N MET A 138 5.22 -11.50 -12.73
CA MET A 138 6.54 -10.87 -12.83
C MET A 138 6.44 -9.34 -12.79
N ARG A 139 5.43 -8.75 -13.42
CA ARG A 139 5.16 -7.31 -13.34
C ARG A 139 4.77 -6.90 -11.92
N GLN A 140 3.95 -7.70 -11.24
CA GLN A 140 3.59 -7.49 -9.85
C GLN A 140 4.83 -7.47 -8.95
N LYS A 141 5.73 -8.46 -9.09
CA LYS A 141 6.99 -8.52 -8.36
C LYS A 141 7.88 -7.29 -8.60
N LEU A 142 7.99 -6.85 -9.85
CA LEU A 142 8.72 -5.62 -10.18
C LEU A 142 8.07 -4.38 -9.56
N GLY A 143 6.74 -4.27 -9.59
CA GLY A 143 5.98 -3.20 -8.93
C GLY A 143 6.24 -3.15 -7.41
N ILE A 144 6.29 -4.31 -6.75
CA ILE A 144 6.66 -4.43 -5.34
C ILE A 144 8.08 -3.92 -5.11
N MET A 145 9.06 -4.33 -5.94
CA MET A 145 10.44 -3.86 -5.81
C MET A 145 10.55 -2.35 -6.01
N LEU A 146 9.80 -1.76 -6.95
CA LEU A 146 9.73 -0.31 -7.17
C LEU A 146 9.12 0.42 -5.98
N GLY A 147 8.08 -0.12 -5.38
CA GLY A 147 7.44 0.45 -4.18
C GLY A 147 8.37 0.49 -2.98
N LEU A 148 9.19 -0.56 -2.79
CA LEU A 148 10.15 -0.65 -1.69
C LEU A 148 11.51 -0.01 -2.00
N LEU A 149 11.68 0.57 -3.17
CA LEU A 149 12.96 1.15 -3.60
C LEU A 149 13.38 2.31 -2.69
N GLY A 150 14.52 2.16 -2.04
CA GLY A 150 15.04 3.17 -1.11
C GLY A 150 14.39 3.15 0.28
N GLU A 151 13.67 2.09 0.62
CA GLU A 151 13.06 1.85 1.94
C GLU A 151 12.25 3.06 2.46
N PRO A 152 11.19 3.46 1.72
CA PRO A 152 10.39 4.62 2.10
C PRO A 152 9.71 4.40 3.46
N PRO A 153 9.54 5.47 4.28
CA PRO A 153 8.90 5.34 5.59
C PRO A 153 7.43 4.88 5.52
N LEU A 154 6.72 5.12 4.41
CA LEU A 154 5.35 4.65 4.18
C LEU A 154 5.23 3.86 2.88
N LEU A 155 4.75 2.62 2.97
CA LEU A 155 4.39 1.79 1.82
C LEU A 155 2.88 1.83 1.59
N LEU A 156 2.48 2.17 0.38
CA LEU A 156 1.11 2.09 -0.12
C LEU A 156 1.00 0.86 -1.02
N LEU A 157 0.21 -0.12 -0.62
CA LEU A 157 0.10 -1.42 -1.27
C LEU A 157 -1.35 -1.69 -1.66
N ASP A 158 -1.63 -1.86 -2.96
CA ASP A 158 -2.96 -2.20 -3.47
C ASP A 158 -2.97 -3.64 -3.96
N GLU A 159 -3.62 -4.54 -3.20
CA GLU A 159 -3.72 -5.97 -3.50
C GLU A 159 -2.38 -6.62 -3.94
N PRO A 160 -1.28 -6.39 -3.20
CA PRO A 160 0.07 -6.72 -3.68
C PRO A 160 0.32 -8.22 -3.82
N PHE A 161 -0.53 -9.06 -3.25
CA PHE A 161 -0.41 -10.52 -3.31
C PHE A 161 -1.08 -11.12 -4.55
N ASN A 162 -1.92 -10.36 -5.26
CA ASN A 162 -2.59 -10.83 -6.46
C ASN A 162 -1.57 -11.14 -7.57
N GLY A 163 -1.71 -12.32 -8.18
CA GLY A 163 -0.81 -12.78 -9.24
C GLY A 163 0.56 -13.28 -8.76
N LEU A 164 0.85 -13.25 -7.46
CA LEU A 164 2.04 -13.90 -6.91
C LEU A 164 1.82 -15.41 -6.76
N ASP A 165 2.87 -16.18 -7.02
CA ASP A 165 2.91 -17.58 -6.63
C ASP A 165 2.94 -17.72 -5.09
N PRO A 166 2.47 -18.85 -4.52
CA PRO A 166 2.34 -19.02 -3.07
C PRO A 166 3.66 -18.80 -2.30
N ARG A 167 4.80 -19.16 -2.88
CA ARG A 167 6.12 -19.01 -2.27
C ARG A 167 6.50 -17.52 -2.20
N SER A 168 6.33 -16.79 -3.29
CA SER A 168 6.60 -15.36 -3.37
C SER A 168 5.65 -14.56 -2.46
N ALA A 169 4.37 -14.94 -2.41
CA ALA A 169 3.39 -14.31 -1.53
C ALA A 169 3.76 -14.47 -0.05
N LEU A 170 4.13 -15.69 0.38
CA LEU A 170 4.57 -15.95 1.76
C LEU A 170 5.85 -15.17 2.09
N ALA A 171 6.84 -15.20 1.20
CA ALA A 171 8.11 -14.50 1.37
C ALA A 171 7.91 -12.98 1.50
N PHE A 172 7.05 -12.40 0.64
CA PHE A 172 6.73 -10.97 0.69
C PHE A 172 5.96 -10.59 1.97
N LYS A 173 4.99 -11.41 2.38
CA LYS A 173 4.27 -11.23 3.64
C LYS A 173 5.24 -11.18 4.83
N THR A 174 6.14 -12.17 4.93
CA THR A 174 7.17 -12.23 5.98
C THR A 174 8.07 -10.99 5.94
N HIS A 175 8.47 -10.55 4.75
CA HIS A 175 9.28 -9.35 4.56
C HIS A 175 8.58 -8.09 5.06
N LEU A 176 7.30 -7.89 4.70
CA LEU A 176 6.50 -6.74 5.18
C LEU A 176 6.38 -6.70 6.70
N VAL A 177 6.05 -7.83 7.32
CA VAL A 177 5.94 -7.94 8.79
C VAL A 177 7.27 -7.60 9.45
N SER A 178 8.40 -8.07 8.90
CA SER A 178 9.73 -7.76 9.40
C SER A 178 10.09 -6.27 9.26
N LEU A 179 9.72 -5.63 8.14
CA LEU A 179 9.94 -4.19 7.93
C LEU A 179 9.24 -3.35 9.00
N VAL A 180 7.95 -3.65 9.24
CA VAL A 180 7.15 -2.92 10.23
C VAL A 180 7.66 -3.16 11.64
N ALA A 181 8.03 -4.41 11.97
CA ALA A 181 8.55 -4.78 13.29
C ALA A 181 9.86 -4.05 13.66
N ARG A 182 10.68 -3.65 12.66
CA ARG A 182 11.86 -2.81 12.87
C ARG A 182 11.54 -1.34 13.16
N GLY A 183 10.31 -0.90 12.88
CA GLY A 183 9.86 0.47 13.11
C GLY A 183 10.28 1.48 12.04
N ASP A 184 11.04 1.08 11.02
CA ASP A 184 11.55 1.98 9.99
C ASP A 184 10.53 2.29 8.91
N THR A 185 9.63 1.33 8.66
CA THR A 185 8.62 1.38 7.60
C THR A 185 7.24 1.12 8.16
N SER A 186 6.27 1.89 7.70
CA SER A 186 4.84 1.72 7.98
C SER A 186 4.13 1.26 6.72
N VAL A 187 3.01 0.57 6.85
CA VAL A 187 2.29 -0.02 5.72
C VAL A 187 0.83 0.40 5.74
N LEU A 188 0.32 0.88 4.61
CA LEU A 188 -1.10 0.99 4.31
C LEU A 188 -1.43 -0.02 3.19
N LEU A 189 -2.06 -1.11 3.56
CA LEU A 189 -2.38 -2.23 2.69
C LEU A 189 -3.87 -2.25 2.36
N ALA A 190 -4.25 -1.96 1.12
CA ALA A 190 -5.59 -2.29 0.64
C ALA A 190 -5.64 -3.77 0.26
N THR A 191 -6.59 -4.51 0.86
CA THR A 191 -6.73 -5.94 0.62
C THR A 191 -8.16 -6.43 0.90
N HIS A 192 -8.54 -7.52 0.24
CA HIS A 192 -9.71 -8.30 0.57
C HIS A 192 -9.38 -9.52 1.48
N SER A 193 -8.10 -9.76 1.76
CA SER A 193 -7.66 -10.85 2.65
C SER A 193 -7.82 -10.46 4.12
N LEU A 194 -8.94 -10.87 4.71
CA LEU A 194 -9.22 -10.63 6.12
C LEU A 194 -8.23 -11.34 7.04
N ASP A 195 -7.74 -12.53 6.67
CA ASP A 195 -6.71 -13.25 7.42
C ASP A 195 -5.42 -12.43 7.54
N MET A 196 -4.99 -11.79 6.44
CA MET A 196 -3.81 -10.93 6.47
C MET A 196 -4.02 -9.71 7.38
N ALA A 197 -5.19 -9.06 7.27
CA ALA A 197 -5.55 -7.93 8.10
C ALA A 197 -5.64 -8.31 9.59
N GLU A 198 -6.36 -9.36 9.92
CA GLU A 198 -6.57 -9.80 11.30
C GLU A 198 -5.26 -10.21 11.99
N ARG A 199 -4.39 -10.96 11.29
CA ARG A 199 -3.16 -11.50 11.91
C ARG A 199 -2.03 -10.51 12.04
N HIS A 200 -1.90 -9.54 11.14
CA HIS A 200 -0.68 -8.73 11.01
C HIS A 200 -0.90 -7.23 11.16
N ALA A 201 -2.12 -6.73 10.95
CA ALA A 201 -2.37 -5.32 11.08
C ALA A 201 -2.35 -4.87 12.55
N THR A 202 -1.87 -3.65 12.77
CA THR A 202 -2.02 -2.92 14.04
C THR A 202 -3.37 -2.21 14.08
N HIS A 203 -3.87 -1.80 12.91
CA HIS A 203 -5.18 -1.17 12.74
C HIS A 203 -5.84 -1.70 11.49
N VAL A 204 -7.16 -1.81 11.50
CA VAL A 204 -7.98 -2.15 10.33
C VAL A 204 -9.00 -1.06 10.11
N VAL A 205 -9.17 -0.63 8.87
CA VAL A 205 -10.13 0.39 8.45
C VAL A 205 -11.07 -0.20 7.41
N LEU A 206 -12.37 -0.21 7.67
CA LEU A 206 -13.41 -0.61 6.74
C LEU A 206 -13.87 0.58 5.91
N LEU A 207 -13.59 0.55 4.63
CA LEU A 207 -14.08 1.53 3.64
C LEU A 207 -15.29 0.94 2.91
N MET A 208 -16.40 1.66 2.90
CA MET A 208 -17.61 1.31 2.14
C MET A 208 -18.25 2.58 1.61
N ASP A 209 -18.72 2.54 0.37
CA ASP A 209 -19.39 3.67 -0.31
C ASP A 209 -18.59 4.98 -0.18
N GLY A 210 -17.27 4.90 -0.32
CA GLY A 210 -16.38 6.04 -0.24
C GLY A 210 -16.20 6.64 1.15
N ARG A 211 -16.65 5.98 2.20
CA ARG A 211 -16.57 6.47 3.60
C ARG A 211 -15.94 5.43 4.52
N VAL A 212 -15.24 5.88 5.55
CA VAL A 212 -14.83 5.01 6.66
C VAL A 212 -16.04 4.66 7.49
N ARG A 213 -16.42 3.39 7.51
CA ARG A 213 -17.57 2.89 8.27
C ARG A 213 -17.18 2.46 9.68
N ARG A 214 -16.00 1.87 9.81
CA ARG A 214 -15.46 1.41 11.09
C ARG A 214 -13.94 1.32 11.04
N SER A 215 -13.33 1.50 12.20
CA SER A 215 -11.92 1.20 12.42
C SER A 215 -11.79 0.30 13.64
N TRP A 216 -10.81 -0.59 13.62
CA TRP A 216 -10.43 -1.44 14.73
C TRP A 216 -8.98 -1.13 15.09
N ASP A 217 -8.74 -0.92 16.36
CA ASP A 217 -7.41 -0.67 16.89
C ASP A 217 -6.68 -1.97 17.26
N THR A 218 -5.44 -1.82 17.71
CA THR A 218 -4.60 -2.95 18.11
C THR A 218 -5.22 -3.79 19.23
N ALA A 219 -5.91 -3.16 20.20
CA ALA A 219 -6.50 -3.88 21.33
C ALA A 219 -7.69 -4.74 20.88
N GLU A 220 -8.55 -4.19 20.02
CA GLU A 220 -9.69 -4.93 19.43
C GLU A 220 -9.18 -6.10 18.56
N LEU A 221 -8.13 -5.90 17.75
CA LEU A 221 -7.55 -6.94 16.90
C LEU A 221 -6.87 -8.05 17.72
N VAL A 222 -6.20 -7.72 18.82
CA VAL A 222 -5.65 -8.71 19.75
C VAL A 222 -6.77 -9.55 20.35
N ALA A 223 -7.83 -8.93 20.85
CA ALA A 223 -8.99 -9.64 21.38
C ALA A 223 -9.67 -10.57 20.39
N MET A 224 -9.73 -10.17 19.09
CA MET A 224 -10.22 -11.01 17.99
C MET A 224 -9.33 -12.23 17.75
N ARG A 225 -8.00 -12.06 17.78
CA ARG A 225 -7.02 -13.16 17.60
C ARG A 225 -7.13 -14.21 18.72
N GLU A 226 -7.46 -13.78 19.92
CA GLU A 226 -7.62 -14.66 21.09
C GLU A 226 -8.98 -15.37 21.12
N ASN A 227 -10.00 -14.82 20.46
CA ASN A 227 -11.34 -15.38 20.44
C ASN A 227 -11.92 -15.52 19.01
N PRO A 228 -11.82 -16.72 18.40
CA PRO A 228 -12.34 -16.98 17.05
C PRO A 228 -13.84 -16.70 16.86
N GLN A 229 -14.60 -16.57 17.96
CA GLN A 229 -16.02 -16.18 17.88
C GLN A 229 -16.21 -14.69 17.50
N HIS A 230 -15.16 -13.87 17.62
CA HIS A 230 -15.16 -12.43 17.34
C HIS A 230 -14.23 -12.07 16.16
N SER A 231 -14.15 -12.90 15.13
CA SER A 231 -13.29 -12.65 13.97
C SER A 231 -13.68 -11.37 13.21
N LEU A 232 -12.70 -10.78 12.51
CA LEU A 232 -12.90 -9.62 11.66
C LEU A 232 -13.98 -9.85 10.60
N GLU A 233 -14.11 -11.09 10.08
CA GLU A 233 -15.14 -11.48 9.13
C GLU A 233 -16.56 -11.30 9.71
N LYS A 234 -16.78 -11.75 10.95
CA LYS A 234 -18.07 -11.57 11.63
C LYS A 234 -18.35 -10.10 11.95
N ALA A 235 -17.32 -9.36 12.36
CA ALA A 235 -17.44 -7.94 12.66
C ALA A 235 -17.76 -7.12 11.39
N MET A 236 -17.21 -7.49 10.23
CA MET A 236 -17.58 -6.92 8.93
C MET A 236 -19.01 -7.24 8.54
N ALA A 237 -19.44 -8.50 8.68
CA ALA A 237 -20.81 -8.90 8.35
C ALA A 237 -21.85 -8.08 9.15
N GLY A 238 -21.57 -7.81 10.42
CA GLY A 238 -22.40 -6.92 11.24
C GLY A 238 -22.40 -5.45 10.79
N ALA A 239 -21.28 -4.96 10.27
CA ALA A 239 -21.16 -3.58 9.79
C ALA A 239 -21.74 -3.35 8.38
N CYS A 240 -21.91 -4.42 7.59
CA CYS A 240 -22.51 -4.37 6.25
C CYS A 240 -24.04 -4.55 6.28
N GLY A 241 -24.63 -5.01 7.39
CA GLY A 241 -26.05 -5.34 7.54
C GLY A 241 -26.93 -4.24 8.17
N THR A 242 -26.36 -3.06 8.42
CA THR A 242 -27.06 -1.87 8.91
C THR A 242 -26.91 -0.72 7.92
#